data_640bd965d5f89e41d3964b307812d413
#
_entry.id   640bd965d5f89e41d3964b307812d413
#
_cell.length_a   1.000
_cell.length_b   1.000
_cell.length_c   1.000
_cell.angle_alpha   90.00
_cell.angle_beta   90.00
_cell.angle_gamma   90.00
#
_symmetry.space_group_name_H-M   'P 1'
#
loop_
_entity.id
_entity.type
_entity.pdbx_description
1 polymer ?
#
loop_
_entity_poly.entity_id
_entity_poly.type
_entity_poly.pdbx_seq_one_letter_code
_entity_poly.pdbx_strand_id
1 'polypeptide(L)'
;FGGSLSTTGATTLGALVIEEAVRRAGITKDVVDEAIMGQVLPLGYGQNPAKQAAVKAGMPDEVECITINKVCGSGLKAVMLAAQAIQVGDADVVVAGGMETMSMAPHYLEKSRTGYRMGHGVLRDHMINDGLWDHVNDFHMGISNDLCAEKYGVTREDQDRYAAESYRRALAAIADGRFRDEILPVEIPQRKGAPVIFGQDECVRKTSYEALAAMRPAFQKTGTATAGNASMEEIVMAVRISRDLF
;
A
#
# COMPACT_ATOMS: atom_id res chain seq x y z
N PHE A 1 -0.65 8.42 -5.36
CA PHE A 1 -2.01 8.66 -5.88
C PHE A 1 -1.93 9.40 -7.21
N GLY A 2 -2.66 8.89 -8.24
CA GLY A 2 -2.66 9.49 -9.58
C GLY A 2 -1.37 9.33 -10.39
N GLY A 3 -0.46 8.46 -9.97
CA GLY A 3 0.81 8.19 -10.65
C GLY A 3 0.72 7.15 -11.78
N SER A 4 1.86 6.66 -12.19
CA SER A 4 2.01 5.75 -13.35
C SER A 4 1.20 4.46 -13.22
N LEU A 5 1.01 3.94 -12.00
CA LEU A 5 0.22 2.74 -11.72
C LEU A 5 -1.26 3.01 -11.43
N SER A 6 -1.75 4.24 -11.58
CA SER A 6 -3.10 4.67 -11.20
C SER A 6 -4.25 3.90 -11.87
N THR A 7 -3.99 3.22 -12.97
CA THR A 7 -4.97 2.41 -13.71
C THR A 7 -4.75 0.90 -13.57
N THR A 8 -3.76 0.49 -12.75
CA THR A 8 -3.44 -0.93 -12.51
C THR A 8 -4.04 -1.38 -11.19
N GLY A 9 -4.97 -2.34 -11.25
CA GLY A 9 -5.66 -2.81 -10.04
C GLY A 9 -4.75 -3.53 -9.06
N ALA A 10 -5.04 -3.38 -7.75
CA ALA A 10 -4.26 -3.97 -6.67
C ALA A 10 -4.06 -5.49 -6.82
N THR A 11 -5.10 -6.23 -7.24
CA THR A 11 -5.00 -7.68 -7.46
C THR A 11 -4.10 -8.06 -8.64
N THR A 12 -3.90 -7.16 -9.61
CA THR A 12 -2.95 -7.36 -10.71
C THR A 12 -1.52 -7.11 -10.24
N LEU A 13 -1.29 -6.04 -9.49
CA LEU A 13 0.00 -5.78 -8.86
C LEU A 13 0.38 -6.89 -7.87
N GLY A 14 -0.58 -7.33 -7.06
CA GLY A 14 -0.42 -8.47 -6.15
C GLY A 14 -0.02 -9.75 -6.86
N ALA A 15 -0.64 -10.04 -8.01
CA ALA A 15 -0.29 -11.21 -8.81
C ALA A 15 1.16 -11.20 -9.30
N LEU A 16 1.62 -10.05 -9.79
CA LEU A 16 3.00 -9.90 -10.27
C LEU A 16 4.03 -10.18 -9.16
N VAL A 17 3.81 -9.63 -7.96
CA VAL A 17 4.76 -9.83 -6.86
C VAL A 17 4.64 -11.21 -6.23
N ILE A 18 3.46 -11.84 -6.20
CA ILE A 18 3.30 -13.24 -5.78
C ILE A 18 4.08 -14.16 -6.72
N GLU A 19 3.88 -14.04 -8.02
CA GLU A 19 4.59 -14.84 -9.03
C GLU A 19 6.10 -14.68 -8.92
N GLU A 20 6.57 -13.44 -8.81
CA GLU A 20 8.00 -13.14 -8.69
C GLU A 20 8.59 -13.66 -7.37
N ALA A 21 7.86 -13.57 -6.25
CA ALA A 21 8.32 -14.08 -4.96
C ALA A 21 8.52 -15.60 -5.01
N VAL A 22 7.58 -16.34 -5.59
CA VAL A 22 7.68 -17.81 -5.79
C VAL A 22 8.85 -18.13 -6.71
N ARG A 23 8.99 -17.43 -7.83
CA ARG A 23 10.10 -17.61 -8.78
C ARG A 23 11.48 -17.36 -8.13
N ARG A 24 11.62 -16.27 -7.36
CA ARG A 24 12.88 -15.97 -6.65
C ARG A 24 13.17 -16.96 -5.54
N ALA A 25 12.13 -17.51 -4.93
CA ALA A 25 12.27 -18.56 -3.94
C ALA A 25 12.79 -19.89 -4.52
N GLY A 26 12.77 -20.06 -5.85
CA GLY A 26 13.19 -21.28 -6.52
C GLY A 26 12.27 -22.47 -6.26
N ILE A 27 11.01 -22.23 -5.92
CA ILE A 27 10.00 -23.25 -5.67
C ILE A 27 8.94 -23.27 -6.75
N THR A 28 8.19 -24.37 -6.83
CA THR A 28 7.00 -24.46 -7.70
C THR A 28 5.77 -23.91 -6.98
N LYS A 29 4.75 -23.51 -7.74
CA LYS A 29 3.53 -22.90 -7.21
C LYS A 29 2.66 -23.87 -6.41
N ASP A 30 2.78 -25.16 -6.68
CA ASP A 30 2.02 -26.26 -6.05
C ASP A 30 2.49 -26.61 -4.63
N VAL A 31 3.66 -26.14 -4.22
CA VAL A 31 4.13 -26.34 -2.83
C VAL A 31 3.72 -25.23 -1.88
N VAL A 32 2.96 -24.23 -2.37
CA VAL A 32 2.46 -23.13 -1.54
C VAL A 32 1.14 -23.53 -0.90
N ASP A 33 1.11 -23.54 0.43
CA ASP A 33 -0.09 -23.89 1.19
C ASP A 33 -1.09 -22.72 1.25
N GLU A 34 -0.59 -21.51 1.51
CA GLU A 34 -1.45 -20.35 1.73
C GLU A 34 -0.85 -19.05 1.15
N ALA A 35 -1.73 -18.12 0.75
CA ALA A 35 -1.39 -16.74 0.39
C ALA A 35 -2.16 -15.74 1.27
N ILE A 36 -1.43 -14.95 2.06
CA ILE A 36 -1.99 -13.94 2.96
C ILE A 36 -1.64 -12.54 2.46
N MET A 37 -2.63 -11.79 1.96
CA MET A 37 -2.41 -10.46 1.41
C MET A 37 -3.17 -9.38 2.19
N GLY A 38 -2.43 -8.36 2.64
CA GLY A 38 -3.01 -7.16 3.20
C GLY A 38 -3.64 -6.29 2.12
N GLN A 39 -4.85 -5.78 2.37
CA GLN A 39 -5.48 -4.75 1.55
C GLN A 39 -6.44 -3.93 2.41
N VAL A 40 -6.35 -2.61 2.33
CA VAL A 40 -7.17 -1.67 3.12
C VAL A 40 -8.42 -1.25 2.36
N LEU A 41 -8.33 -1.10 1.05
CA LEU A 41 -9.36 -0.54 0.18
C LEU A 41 -9.90 -1.60 -0.82
N PRO A 42 -10.60 -2.65 -0.33
CA PRO A 42 -11.05 -3.75 -1.18
C PRO A 42 -12.38 -3.46 -1.91
N LEU A 43 -13.04 -2.32 -1.67
CA LEU A 43 -14.33 -2.02 -2.27
C LEU A 43 -14.24 -2.03 -3.81
N GLY A 44 -15.13 -2.78 -4.45
CA GLY A 44 -15.19 -2.91 -5.90
C GLY A 44 -14.30 -4.01 -6.50
N TYR A 45 -13.39 -4.63 -5.72
CA TYR A 45 -12.58 -5.75 -6.20
C TYR A 45 -13.32 -7.10 -6.23
N GLY A 46 -14.48 -7.21 -5.59
CA GLY A 46 -15.22 -8.47 -5.50
C GLY A 46 -14.74 -9.35 -4.35
N GLN A 47 -14.96 -10.67 -4.48
CA GLN A 47 -14.65 -11.62 -3.41
C GLN A 47 -13.14 -11.82 -3.29
N ASN A 48 -12.64 -11.83 -2.05
CA ASN A 48 -11.30 -12.23 -1.63
C ASN A 48 -10.19 -11.77 -2.60
N PRO A 49 -9.76 -10.51 -2.56
CA PRO A 49 -8.72 -10.00 -3.44
C PRO A 49 -7.40 -10.78 -3.41
N ALA A 50 -7.03 -11.38 -2.26
CA ALA A 50 -5.85 -12.25 -2.17
C ALA A 50 -5.99 -13.48 -3.07
N LYS A 51 -7.17 -14.13 -3.09
CA LYS A 51 -7.45 -15.27 -3.99
C LYS A 51 -7.39 -14.83 -5.45
N GLN A 52 -7.93 -13.68 -5.79
CA GLN A 52 -7.84 -13.16 -7.14
C GLN A 52 -6.39 -12.90 -7.58
N ALA A 53 -5.56 -12.38 -6.70
CA ALA A 53 -4.14 -12.17 -6.98
C ALA A 53 -3.41 -13.51 -7.14
N ALA A 54 -3.64 -14.48 -6.27
CA ALA A 54 -3.06 -15.82 -6.35
C ALA A 54 -3.43 -16.54 -7.66
N VAL A 55 -4.70 -16.54 -8.04
CA VAL A 55 -5.16 -17.15 -9.31
C VAL A 55 -4.55 -16.45 -10.53
N LYS A 56 -4.49 -15.11 -10.53
CA LYS A 56 -3.82 -14.34 -11.59
C LYS A 56 -2.32 -14.62 -11.66
N ALA A 57 -1.68 -14.92 -10.53
CA ALA A 57 -0.29 -15.36 -10.47
C ALA A 57 -0.09 -16.81 -10.97
N GLY A 58 -1.16 -17.51 -11.32
CA GLY A 58 -1.12 -18.91 -11.75
C GLY A 58 -0.90 -19.90 -10.62
N MET A 59 -1.30 -19.57 -9.40
CA MET A 59 -1.33 -20.51 -8.28
C MET A 59 -2.43 -21.55 -8.50
N PRO A 60 -2.27 -22.80 -8.01
CA PRO A 60 -3.33 -23.78 -7.99
C PRO A 60 -4.60 -23.30 -7.25
N ASP A 61 -5.76 -23.84 -7.67
CA ASP A 61 -7.04 -23.48 -7.05
C ASP A 61 -7.16 -23.95 -5.58
N GLU A 62 -6.37 -24.93 -5.20
CA GLU A 62 -6.32 -25.50 -3.85
C GLU A 62 -5.63 -24.57 -2.84
N VAL A 63 -4.76 -23.66 -3.30
CA VAL A 63 -4.05 -22.71 -2.40
C VAL A 63 -5.05 -21.88 -1.63
N GLU A 64 -5.00 -21.99 -0.33
CA GLU A 64 -5.84 -21.18 0.56
C GLU A 64 -5.41 -19.71 0.49
N CYS A 65 -6.38 -18.80 0.59
CA CYS A 65 -6.08 -17.38 0.47
C CYS A 65 -6.91 -16.55 1.45
N ILE A 66 -6.25 -15.62 2.12
CA ILE A 66 -6.90 -14.69 3.03
C ILE A 66 -6.50 -13.25 2.73
N THR A 67 -7.50 -12.37 2.66
CA THR A 67 -7.28 -10.92 2.60
C THR A 67 -7.50 -10.34 3.98
N ILE A 68 -6.51 -9.61 4.50
CA ILE A 68 -6.57 -9.02 5.84
C ILE A 68 -6.51 -7.51 5.79
N ASN A 69 -7.12 -6.86 6.77
CA ASN A 69 -7.06 -5.42 6.96
C ASN A 69 -6.63 -5.09 8.40
N LYS A 70 -5.48 -4.47 8.54
CA LYS A 70 -4.98 -3.81 9.76
C LYS A 70 -4.48 -2.41 9.41
N VAL A 71 -5.23 -1.69 8.56
CA VAL A 71 -4.88 -0.40 8.01
C VAL A 71 -3.44 -0.42 7.45
N CYS A 72 -2.62 0.59 7.67
CA CYS A 72 -1.23 0.68 7.16
C CYS A 72 -0.33 -0.51 7.57
N GLY A 73 -0.68 -1.25 8.62
CA GLY A 73 0.06 -2.43 9.10
C GLY A 73 -0.37 -3.77 8.47
N SER A 74 -1.24 -3.77 7.45
CA SER A 74 -1.83 -5.00 6.90
C SER A 74 -0.78 -5.94 6.30
N GLY A 75 0.12 -5.43 5.48
CA GLY A 75 1.18 -6.24 4.88
C GLY A 75 2.13 -6.86 5.92
N LEU A 76 2.57 -6.08 6.91
CA LEU A 76 3.38 -6.61 8.01
C LEU A 76 2.61 -7.64 8.83
N LYS A 77 1.30 -7.42 9.07
CA LYS A 77 0.49 -8.41 9.80
C LYS A 77 0.33 -9.71 9.01
N ALA A 78 0.24 -9.66 7.68
CA ALA A 78 0.25 -10.84 6.82
C ALA A 78 1.53 -11.68 7.04
N VAL A 79 2.70 -11.04 7.05
CA VAL A 79 3.99 -11.70 7.35
C VAL A 79 4.00 -12.33 8.74
N MET A 80 3.47 -11.62 9.75
CA MET A 80 3.38 -12.16 11.12
C MET A 80 2.45 -13.38 11.21
N LEU A 81 1.32 -13.38 10.48
CA LEU A 81 0.40 -14.54 10.44
C LEU A 81 1.04 -15.73 9.75
N ALA A 82 1.72 -15.50 8.62
CA ALA A 82 2.46 -16.55 7.92
C ALA A 82 3.52 -17.21 8.83
N ALA A 83 4.30 -16.39 9.55
CA ALA A 83 5.27 -16.91 10.51
C ALA A 83 4.59 -17.75 11.61
N GLN A 84 3.44 -17.32 12.13
CA GLN A 84 2.67 -18.06 13.13
C GLN A 84 2.13 -19.40 12.58
N ALA A 85 1.55 -19.40 11.36
CA ALA A 85 1.06 -20.62 10.73
C ALA A 85 2.17 -21.68 10.59
N ILE A 86 3.35 -21.26 10.14
CA ILE A 86 4.51 -22.15 10.01
C ILE A 86 4.99 -22.65 11.38
N GLN A 87 5.06 -21.79 12.39
CA GLN A 87 5.52 -22.16 13.73
C GLN A 87 4.61 -23.19 14.40
N VAL A 88 3.30 -23.11 14.18
CA VAL A 88 2.35 -24.09 14.77
C VAL A 88 2.16 -25.34 13.90
N GLY A 89 2.69 -25.35 12.68
CA GLY A 89 2.62 -26.48 11.76
C GLY A 89 1.35 -26.53 10.91
N ASP A 90 0.61 -25.42 10.81
CA ASP A 90 -0.57 -25.31 9.93
C ASP A 90 -0.18 -25.21 8.45
N ALA A 91 1.00 -24.67 8.16
CA ALA A 91 1.55 -24.54 6.81
C ALA A 91 3.07 -24.75 6.80
N ASP A 92 3.61 -25.18 5.66
CA ASP A 92 5.06 -25.29 5.43
C ASP A 92 5.59 -24.13 4.57
N VAL A 93 4.80 -23.65 3.61
CA VAL A 93 5.17 -22.55 2.71
C VAL A 93 4.01 -21.55 2.57
N VAL A 94 4.23 -20.31 2.97
CA VAL A 94 3.24 -19.25 2.87
C VAL A 94 3.77 -18.08 2.06
N VAL A 95 2.98 -17.56 1.14
CA VAL A 95 3.22 -16.27 0.49
C VAL A 95 2.48 -15.17 1.25
N ALA A 96 3.21 -14.19 1.78
CA ALA A 96 2.62 -13.12 2.57
C ALA A 96 3.09 -11.74 2.12
N GLY A 97 2.20 -10.76 2.17
CA GLY A 97 2.51 -9.39 1.79
C GLY A 97 1.31 -8.46 1.82
N GLY A 98 1.31 -7.47 0.94
CA GLY A 98 0.21 -6.54 0.78
C GLY A 98 0.12 -6.00 -0.64
N MET A 99 -1.04 -5.49 -0.99
CA MET A 99 -1.31 -4.88 -2.29
C MET A 99 -2.34 -3.75 -2.13
N GLU A 100 -2.11 -2.62 -2.76
CA GLU A 100 -3.03 -1.49 -2.71
C GLU A 100 -2.94 -0.65 -3.97
N THR A 101 -4.06 -0.09 -4.43
CA THR A 101 -4.10 0.95 -5.45
C THR A 101 -5.10 2.03 -5.02
N MET A 102 -4.63 3.03 -4.30
CA MET A 102 -5.47 4.10 -3.78
C MET A 102 -6.14 4.90 -4.88
N SER A 103 -5.51 5.04 -6.04
CA SER A 103 -6.05 5.75 -7.20
C SER A 103 -7.30 5.09 -7.80
N MET A 104 -7.53 3.81 -7.53
CA MET A 104 -8.70 3.06 -7.99
C MET A 104 -9.76 2.87 -6.91
N ALA A 105 -9.58 3.44 -5.73
CA ALA A 105 -10.58 3.40 -4.67
C ALA A 105 -11.86 4.11 -5.14
N PRO A 106 -13.02 3.44 -5.16
CA PRO A 106 -14.25 4.02 -5.68
C PRO A 106 -14.92 4.94 -4.67
N HIS A 107 -15.84 5.76 -5.16
CA HIS A 107 -16.82 6.42 -4.31
C HIS A 107 -18.08 5.56 -4.17
N TYR A 108 -18.80 5.68 -3.06
CA TYR A 108 -20.01 4.91 -2.78
C TYR A 108 -21.12 5.72 -2.10
N LEU A 109 -22.34 5.20 -2.20
CA LEU A 109 -23.54 5.74 -1.58
C LEU A 109 -24.01 4.78 -0.47
N GLU A 110 -23.97 5.21 0.80
CA GLU A 110 -24.27 4.37 1.95
C GLU A 110 -25.69 3.82 1.94
N LYS A 111 -26.67 4.64 1.56
CA LYS A 111 -28.11 4.32 1.60
C LYS A 111 -28.66 3.83 0.25
N SER A 112 -27.83 3.52 -0.73
CA SER A 112 -28.30 3.11 -2.06
C SER A 112 -29.16 1.85 -2.03
N ARG A 113 -28.90 0.92 -1.12
CA ARG A 113 -29.70 -0.33 -0.98
C ARG A 113 -31.12 -0.08 -0.44
N THR A 114 -31.28 0.84 0.50
CA THR A 114 -32.58 1.18 1.11
C THR A 114 -33.23 2.41 0.49
N GLY A 115 -32.49 3.16 -0.29
CA GLY A 115 -32.92 4.35 -1.04
C GLY A 115 -32.78 5.66 -0.28
N TYR A 116 -32.78 6.74 -1.04
CA TYR A 116 -32.81 8.12 -0.58
C TYR A 116 -34.22 8.66 -0.84
N ARG A 117 -35.02 8.82 0.19
CA ARG A 117 -36.45 9.19 0.04
C ARG A 117 -36.65 10.65 -0.33
N MET A 118 -36.11 11.57 0.49
CA MET A 118 -36.19 13.01 0.31
C MET A 118 -34.90 13.64 0.85
N GLY A 119 -34.40 14.67 0.16
CA GLY A 119 -33.16 15.35 0.49
C GLY A 119 -31.94 14.81 -0.24
N HIS A 120 -30.77 15.37 0.05
CA HIS A 120 -29.52 15.05 -0.63
C HIS A 120 -28.89 13.77 -0.08
N GLY A 121 -28.17 13.03 -0.95
CA GLY A 121 -27.26 11.95 -0.57
C GLY A 121 -25.81 12.44 -0.57
N VAL A 122 -24.98 11.85 0.26
CA VAL A 122 -23.53 12.10 0.28
C VAL A 122 -22.84 10.96 -0.47
N LEU A 123 -22.03 11.32 -1.45
CA LEU A 123 -21.10 10.40 -2.11
C LEU A 123 -19.82 10.33 -1.26
N ARG A 124 -19.53 9.16 -0.69
CA ARG A 124 -18.36 8.94 0.15
C ARG A 124 -17.17 8.48 -0.68
N ASP A 125 -16.02 9.05 -0.42
CA ASP A 125 -14.74 8.57 -0.96
C ASP A 125 -14.25 7.40 -0.10
N HIS A 126 -14.14 6.20 -0.69
CA HIS A 126 -13.65 5.00 0.01
C HIS A 126 -12.23 5.18 0.56
N MET A 127 -11.33 5.82 -0.21
CA MET A 127 -9.96 6.07 0.22
C MET A 127 -9.91 6.91 1.50
N ILE A 128 -10.69 7.99 1.56
CA ILE A 128 -10.73 8.87 2.73
C ILE A 128 -11.49 8.19 3.87
N ASN A 129 -12.72 7.73 3.61
CA ASN A 129 -13.59 7.25 4.67
C ASN A 129 -13.06 5.99 5.36
N ASP A 130 -12.55 5.02 4.60
CA ASP A 130 -12.19 3.70 5.13
C ASP A 130 -10.68 3.53 5.34
N GLY A 131 -9.84 4.36 4.72
CA GLY A 131 -8.39 4.29 4.81
C GLY A 131 -7.72 5.41 5.61
N LEU A 132 -8.24 6.64 5.54
CA LEU A 132 -7.56 7.84 6.05
C LEU A 132 -8.33 8.60 7.14
N TRP A 133 -9.52 8.16 7.51
CA TRP A 133 -10.35 8.78 8.55
C TRP A 133 -10.28 8.02 9.86
N ASP A 134 -9.95 8.72 10.95
CA ASP A 134 -10.06 8.18 12.30
C ASP A 134 -11.51 8.30 12.76
N HIS A 135 -12.23 7.18 12.74
CA HIS A 135 -13.62 7.12 13.16
C HIS A 135 -13.85 7.21 14.68
N VAL A 136 -12.78 7.05 15.46
CA VAL A 136 -12.87 7.17 16.93
C VAL A 136 -12.85 8.63 17.36
N ASN A 137 -11.97 9.41 16.72
CA ASN A 137 -11.76 10.82 17.06
C ASN A 137 -12.35 11.79 16.02
N ASP A 138 -12.93 11.24 14.94
CA ASP A 138 -13.65 11.97 13.89
C ASP A 138 -12.79 13.02 13.15
N PHE A 139 -11.59 12.60 12.69
CA PHE A 139 -10.72 13.43 11.87
C PHE A 139 -9.86 12.65 10.89
N HIS A 140 -9.32 13.35 9.88
CA HIS A 140 -8.38 12.80 8.90
C HIS A 140 -7.00 12.52 9.54
N MET A 141 -6.30 11.45 9.11
CA MET A 141 -4.97 11.07 9.63
C MET A 141 -3.93 12.19 9.57
N GLY A 142 -4.02 13.10 8.62
CA GLY A 142 -3.16 14.29 8.58
C GLY A 142 -3.33 15.22 9.79
N ILE A 143 -4.54 15.31 10.34
CA ILE A 143 -4.80 16.03 11.59
C ILE A 143 -4.18 15.30 12.78
N SER A 144 -4.21 13.97 12.79
CA SER A 144 -3.51 13.16 13.80
C SER A 144 -2.01 13.47 13.84
N ASN A 145 -1.39 13.68 12.66
CA ASN A 145 0.01 14.09 12.59
C ASN A 145 0.24 15.46 13.26
N ASP A 146 -0.62 16.45 12.99
CA ASP A 146 -0.53 17.78 13.62
C ASP A 146 -0.69 17.69 15.14
N LEU A 147 -1.67 16.92 15.63
CA LEU A 147 -1.90 16.70 17.07
C LEU A 147 -0.72 15.98 17.75
N CYS A 148 -0.13 15.01 17.05
CA CYS A 148 1.06 14.31 17.53
C CYS A 148 2.25 15.27 17.65
N ALA A 149 2.47 16.10 16.64
CA ALA A 149 3.54 17.09 16.63
C ALA A 149 3.37 18.11 17.79
N GLU A 150 2.16 18.61 18.00
CA GLU A 150 1.83 19.49 19.12
C GLU A 150 2.08 18.82 20.47
N LYS A 151 1.54 17.60 20.67
CA LYS A 151 1.67 16.85 21.92
C LYS A 151 3.12 16.58 22.33
N TYR A 152 3.98 16.30 21.37
CA TYR A 152 5.38 15.94 21.63
C TYR A 152 6.37 17.10 21.39
N GLY A 153 5.87 18.29 21.06
CA GLY A 153 6.71 19.48 20.84
C GLY A 153 7.60 19.38 19.60
N VAL A 154 7.17 18.61 18.58
CA VAL A 154 7.89 18.47 17.31
C VAL A 154 7.55 19.66 16.43
N THR A 155 8.53 20.51 16.18
CA THR A 155 8.31 21.74 15.41
C THR A 155 8.13 21.44 13.90
N ARG A 156 7.56 22.39 13.17
CA ARG A 156 7.49 22.34 11.71
C ARG A 156 8.91 22.25 11.09
N GLU A 157 9.85 22.95 11.67
CA GLU A 157 11.26 22.91 11.24
C GLU A 157 11.85 21.50 11.39
N ASP A 158 11.62 20.83 12.53
CA ASP A 158 12.10 19.47 12.76
C ASP A 158 11.52 18.49 11.73
N GLN A 159 10.22 18.60 11.45
CA GLN A 159 9.52 17.76 10.45
C GLN A 159 10.10 17.97 9.04
N ASP A 160 10.31 19.22 8.63
CA ASP A 160 10.83 19.52 7.30
C ASP A 160 12.31 19.12 7.15
N ARG A 161 13.12 19.27 8.20
CA ARG A 161 14.51 18.77 8.23
C ARG A 161 14.56 17.25 8.14
N TYR A 162 13.71 16.56 8.89
CA TYR A 162 13.60 15.11 8.82
C TYR A 162 13.17 14.63 7.43
N ALA A 163 12.15 15.28 6.85
CA ALA A 163 11.69 14.96 5.50
C ALA A 163 12.78 15.19 4.45
N ALA A 164 13.49 16.31 4.49
CA ALA A 164 14.59 16.60 3.58
C ALA A 164 15.69 15.53 3.64
N GLU A 165 16.07 15.10 4.85
CA GLU A 165 17.04 14.04 5.05
C GLU A 165 16.52 12.67 4.58
N SER A 166 15.23 12.36 4.78
CA SER A 166 14.58 11.15 4.26
C SER A 166 14.64 11.10 2.72
N TYR A 167 14.27 12.18 2.04
CA TYR A 167 14.40 12.29 0.58
C TYR A 167 15.84 12.11 0.12
N ARG A 168 16.81 12.75 0.80
CA ARG A 168 18.22 12.64 0.48
C ARG A 168 18.71 11.18 0.58
N ARG A 169 18.33 10.48 1.67
CA ARG A 169 18.70 9.06 1.86
C ARG A 169 18.06 8.17 0.81
N ALA A 170 16.79 8.36 0.50
CA ALA A 170 16.10 7.59 -0.52
C ALA A 170 16.73 7.76 -1.90
N LEU A 171 17.03 9.01 -2.31
CA LEU A 171 17.74 9.29 -3.57
C LEU A 171 19.11 8.65 -3.64
N ALA A 172 19.89 8.71 -2.55
CA ALA A 172 21.19 8.05 -2.48
C ALA A 172 21.05 6.53 -2.60
N ALA A 173 20.10 5.92 -1.90
CA ALA A 173 19.85 4.48 -1.96
C ALA A 173 19.44 4.03 -3.38
N ILE A 174 18.60 4.82 -4.07
CA ILE A 174 18.24 4.57 -5.48
C ILE A 174 19.47 4.67 -6.38
N ALA A 175 20.28 5.72 -6.24
CA ALA A 175 21.48 5.93 -7.03
C ALA A 175 22.52 4.81 -6.83
N ASP A 176 22.67 4.34 -5.59
CA ASP A 176 23.53 3.22 -5.21
C ASP A 176 22.96 1.85 -5.65
N GLY A 177 21.73 1.80 -6.18
CA GLY A 177 21.05 0.57 -6.61
C GLY A 177 20.67 -0.36 -5.46
N ARG A 178 20.51 0.15 -4.23
CA ARG A 178 20.22 -0.67 -3.03
C ARG A 178 18.87 -1.40 -3.11
N PHE A 179 17.91 -0.87 -3.86
CA PHE A 179 16.58 -1.48 -4.04
C PHE A 179 16.48 -2.37 -5.29
N ARG A 180 17.57 -2.52 -6.07
CA ARG A 180 17.52 -3.24 -7.35
C ARG A 180 17.01 -4.67 -7.22
N ASP A 181 17.40 -5.35 -6.17
CA ASP A 181 17.03 -6.75 -5.95
C ASP A 181 15.63 -6.90 -5.32
N GLU A 182 15.02 -5.79 -4.87
CA GLU A 182 13.69 -5.77 -4.27
C GLU A 182 12.60 -5.34 -5.25
N ILE A 183 12.96 -4.50 -6.24
CA ILE A 183 12.00 -3.94 -7.19
C ILE A 183 11.73 -4.93 -8.32
N LEU A 184 10.43 -5.13 -8.60
CA LEU A 184 9.95 -5.77 -9.81
C LEU A 184 9.44 -4.69 -10.76
N PRO A 185 10.06 -4.47 -11.93
CA PRO A 185 9.52 -3.55 -12.93
C PRO A 185 8.17 -3.99 -13.45
N VAL A 186 7.23 -3.06 -13.54
CA VAL A 186 5.87 -3.29 -14.02
C VAL A 186 5.73 -2.75 -15.44
N GLU A 187 5.23 -3.58 -16.35
CA GLU A 187 4.87 -3.16 -17.69
C GLU A 187 3.50 -2.48 -17.71
N ILE A 188 3.46 -1.22 -18.11
CA ILE A 188 2.24 -0.44 -18.23
C ILE A 188 1.84 -0.38 -19.71
N PRO A 189 0.76 -1.09 -20.12
CA PRO A 189 0.30 -1.07 -21.49
C PRO A 189 -0.03 0.35 -21.95
N GLN A 190 0.39 0.70 -23.16
CA GLN A 190 0.08 1.97 -23.77
C GLN A 190 -1.02 1.80 -24.83
N ARG A 191 -1.84 2.82 -24.99
CA ARG A 191 -2.89 2.81 -26.04
C ARG A 191 -2.30 2.70 -27.45
N LYS A 192 -1.09 3.20 -27.66
CA LYS A 192 -0.30 3.07 -28.90
C LYS A 192 1.17 2.97 -28.53
N GLY A 193 1.90 2.08 -29.22
CA GLY A 193 3.35 1.88 -29.04
C GLY A 193 3.68 0.77 -28.05
N ALA A 194 4.96 0.68 -27.67
CA ALA A 194 5.46 -0.29 -26.69
C ALA A 194 4.98 0.06 -25.27
N PRO A 195 4.82 -0.92 -24.36
CA PRO A 195 4.53 -0.65 -22.97
C PRO A 195 5.62 0.18 -22.32
N VAL A 196 5.25 0.98 -21.34
CA VAL A 196 6.20 1.70 -20.49
C VAL A 196 6.63 0.79 -19.34
N ILE A 197 7.92 0.66 -19.11
CA ILE A 197 8.46 -0.09 -17.99
C ILE A 197 8.58 0.86 -16.79
N PHE A 198 7.78 0.60 -15.75
CA PHE A 198 7.80 1.33 -14.50
C PHE A 198 8.59 0.54 -13.45
N GLY A 199 9.78 1.00 -13.12
CA GLY A 199 10.70 0.32 -12.19
C GLY A 199 11.38 1.24 -11.19
N GLN A 200 10.91 2.49 -11.05
CA GLN A 200 11.46 3.46 -10.12
C GLN A 200 10.32 4.20 -9.40
N ASP A 201 10.45 4.33 -8.09
CA ASP A 201 9.51 5.13 -7.28
C ASP A 201 9.50 6.59 -7.74
N GLU A 202 8.35 7.06 -8.22
CA GLU A 202 8.16 8.43 -8.71
C GLU A 202 7.83 9.43 -7.59
N CYS A 203 7.54 8.95 -6.37
CA CYS A 203 7.31 9.81 -5.21
C CYS A 203 8.61 10.35 -4.64
N VAL A 204 9.74 9.64 -4.84
CA VAL A 204 11.06 10.07 -4.38
C VAL A 204 11.63 11.09 -5.35
N ARG A 205 11.57 12.37 -4.97
CA ARG A 205 12.00 13.50 -5.79
C ARG A 205 13.08 14.33 -5.12
N LYS A 206 13.91 14.99 -5.93
CA LYS A 206 14.89 15.95 -5.43
C LYS A 206 14.18 17.14 -4.81
N THR A 207 14.44 17.39 -3.53
CA THR A 207 13.89 18.51 -2.77
C THR A 207 14.95 19.07 -1.81
N SER A 208 14.65 20.19 -1.16
CA SER A 208 15.49 20.78 -0.13
C SER A 208 14.64 21.22 1.06
N TYR A 209 15.29 21.49 2.18
CA TYR A 209 14.63 22.03 3.37
C TYR A 209 13.86 23.31 3.04
N GLU A 210 14.45 24.25 2.28
CA GLU A 210 13.82 25.54 1.91
C GLU A 210 12.55 25.32 1.08
N ALA A 211 12.58 24.35 0.16
CA ALA A 211 11.42 24.02 -0.65
C ALA A 211 10.28 23.41 0.20
N LEU A 212 10.61 22.57 1.18
CA LEU A 212 9.64 21.99 2.12
C LEU A 212 9.08 23.06 3.06
N ALA A 213 9.93 23.91 3.63
CA ALA A 213 9.54 24.98 4.55
C ALA A 213 8.59 26.02 3.90
N ALA A 214 8.68 26.22 2.59
CA ALA A 214 7.79 27.08 1.83
C ALA A 214 6.39 26.50 1.58
N MET A 215 6.17 25.19 1.86
CA MET A 215 4.88 24.54 1.63
C MET A 215 3.84 24.97 2.67
N ARG A 216 2.59 25.09 2.22
CA ARG A 216 1.45 25.37 3.11
C ARG A 216 1.02 24.10 3.85
N PRO A 217 0.51 24.22 5.09
CA PRO A 217 -0.17 23.12 5.77
C PRO A 217 -1.28 22.54 4.89
N ALA A 218 -1.39 21.19 4.88
CA ALA A 218 -2.30 20.48 3.98
C ALA A 218 -3.66 20.17 4.63
N PHE A 219 -3.72 19.99 5.94
CA PHE A 219 -4.90 19.47 6.65
C PHE A 219 -5.58 20.52 7.54
N GLN A 220 -4.82 21.36 8.22
CA GLN A 220 -5.32 22.43 9.06
C GLN A 220 -4.58 23.76 8.74
N LYS A 221 -5.25 24.89 8.86
CA LYS A 221 -4.64 26.20 8.58
C LYS A 221 -3.41 26.50 9.45
N THR A 222 -3.43 26.04 10.68
CA THR A 222 -2.37 26.21 11.69
C THR A 222 -1.53 24.94 11.88
N GLY A 223 -1.75 23.93 11.03
CA GLY A 223 -1.05 22.66 11.11
C GLY A 223 0.40 22.74 10.63
N THR A 224 1.13 21.67 10.85
CA THR A 224 2.54 21.51 10.48
C THR A 224 2.76 20.47 9.38
N ALA A 225 1.78 19.56 9.19
CA ALA A 225 1.80 18.56 8.12
C ALA A 225 1.54 19.19 6.75
N THR A 226 2.41 18.90 5.80
CA THR A 226 2.35 19.40 4.42
C THR A 226 2.40 18.25 3.42
N ALA A 227 2.13 18.52 2.14
CA ALA A 227 2.31 17.55 1.08
C ALA A 227 3.77 17.07 0.89
N GLY A 228 4.74 17.74 1.49
CA GLY A 228 6.16 17.40 1.38
C GLY A 228 6.71 16.64 2.57
N ASN A 229 6.10 16.78 3.76
CA ASN A 229 6.53 16.09 4.97
C ASN A 229 5.53 15.03 5.47
N ALA A 230 4.35 14.91 4.84
CA ALA A 230 3.43 13.80 5.04
C ALA A 230 3.82 12.62 4.15
N SER A 231 3.68 11.39 4.65
CA SER A 231 3.91 10.17 3.89
C SER A 231 2.81 9.96 2.85
N MET A 232 3.20 9.56 1.63
CA MET A 232 2.27 9.16 0.56
C MET A 232 2.79 7.85 -0.04
N GLU A 233 2.19 6.72 0.33
CA GLU A 233 2.66 5.41 -0.11
C GLU A 233 1.56 4.62 -0.83
N GLU A 234 1.88 4.15 -2.05
CA GLU A 234 1.27 2.97 -2.65
C GLU A 234 2.34 1.88 -2.60
N ILE A 235 2.18 0.87 -1.74
CA ILE A 235 3.16 -0.21 -1.58
C ILE A 235 2.55 -1.54 -1.98
N VAL A 236 3.24 -2.25 -2.88
CA VAL A 236 2.99 -3.66 -3.15
C VAL A 236 4.23 -4.44 -2.73
N MET A 237 4.08 -5.31 -1.75
CA MET A 237 5.16 -6.14 -1.24
C MET A 237 4.69 -7.57 -1.01
N ALA A 238 5.44 -8.55 -1.51
CA ALA A 238 5.26 -9.95 -1.16
C ALA A 238 6.56 -10.52 -0.60
N VAL A 239 6.45 -11.23 0.51
CA VAL A 239 7.57 -11.90 1.19
C VAL A 239 7.27 -13.38 1.28
N ARG A 240 8.24 -14.23 0.90
CA ARG A 240 8.18 -15.65 1.19
C ARG A 240 8.66 -15.91 2.63
N ILE A 241 7.91 -16.71 3.36
CA ILE A 241 8.35 -17.28 4.63
C ILE A 241 8.25 -18.80 4.52
N SER A 242 9.28 -19.53 4.93
CA SER A 242 9.28 -20.99 4.97
C SER A 242 9.88 -21.50 6.28
N ARG A 243 9.58 -22.76 6.62
CA ARG A 243 10.06 -23.43 7.84
C ARG A 243 11.58 -23.44 7.95
N ASP A 244 12.30 -23.47 6.83
CA ASP A 244 13.78 -23.49 6.79
C ASP A 244 14.43 -22.18 7.26
N LEU A 245 13.62 -21.15 7.60
CA LEU A 245 14.08 -19.87 8.14
C LEU A 245 14.00 -19.81 9.67
N PHE A 246 13.47 -20.85 10.33
CA PHE A 246 13.34 -21.00 11.78
C PHE A 246 14.01 -22.29 12.25
#